data_f8a14dd8f51ac491fb11c0abe68fa826
#
_entry.id   f8a14dd8f51ac491fb11c0abe68fa826
#
_cell.length_a   1.000
_cell.length_b   1.000
_cell.length_c   1.000
_cell.angle_alpha   90.00
_cell.angle_beta   90.00
_cell.angle_gamma   90.00
#
_symmetry.space_group_name_H-M   'P 1'
#
loop_
_entity.id
_entity.type
_entity.pdbx_description
1 polymer ?
#
loop_
_entity_poly.entity_id
_entity_poly.type
_entity_poly.pdbx_seq_one_letter_code
_entity_poly.pdbx_strand_id
1 'polypeptide(L)'
;MSIEVQNVRKTFSDFTALKDVNFQVPTGELVALFGPSGSGKTTLLHIIAGLEVADQGTIFFHGKDATDRSVRDRQVRFVFQHYTLFRHMTVFENVAFGLRVRPRMLRPSEREIRARVHALLKLVQLDWLADRYPSQLSGGQRQRIALARALAVQPQVLLLDEPFGALDAKVRKELRRWLRRLHDEMHITSVFVTHDQEEALEVADRVMIMNEGGIEQIGTPEEVYDHPATPFVYHFLGNVNLFHGRVHEGRARIGDIEIDAPEHADARDIPAVGYVRPHDIEVTRSRNGTAALEAIVSYIHPIGPLVHLELTGCDSGDLIEVALSKDRYQEMKLQEGERVFITPRKLRLFVQESQSAFGEGLPKS
;
A
#
# COMPACT_ATOMS: atom_id res chain seq x y z
N MET A 1 -2.17 22.13 3.13
CA MET A 1 -2.84 20.81 3.21
C MET A 1 -4.02 20.82 2.28
N SER A 2 -4.20 19.75 1.50
CA SER A 2 -5.30 19.63 0.53
C SER A 2 -6.49 18.89 1.12
N ILE A 3 -6.23 17.82 1.88
CA ILE A 3 -7.25 17.05 2.61
C ILE A 3 -6.78 16.92 4.05
N GLU A 4 -7.69 17.13 5.00
CA GLU A 4 -7.45 16.88 6.41
C GLU A 4 -8.65 16.14 6.98
N VAL A 5 -8.39 15.07 7.70
CA VAL A 5 -9.40 14.20 8.34
C VAL A 5 -9.11 14.20 9.82
N GLN A 6 -10.10 14.55 10.63
CA GLN A 6 -9.98 14.70 12.08
C GLN A 6 -11.05 13.86 12.79
N ASN A 7 -10.61 12.94 13.65
CA ASN A 7 -11.42 12.13 14.55
C ASN A 7 -12.60 11.42 13.86
N VAL A 8 -12.39 10.95 12.60
CA VAL A 8 -13.45 10.32 11.83
C VAL A 8 -13.74 8.93 12.34
N ARG A 9 -15.01 8.71 12.69
CA ARG A 9 -15.56 7.43 13.14
C ARG A 9 -16.75 7.04 12.28
N LYS A 10 -16.85 5.72 11.98
CA LYS A 10 -17.99 5.15 11.25
C LYS A 10 -18.31 3.76 11.75
N THR A 11 -19.58 3.53 12.06
CA THR A 11 -20.11 2.23 12.48
C THR A 11 -21.28 1.86 11.58
N PHE A 12 -21.34 0.61 11.17
CA PHE A 12 -22.48 0.02 10.45
C PHE A 12 -23.08 -1.07 11.33
N SER A 13 -24.29 -0.86 11.84
CA SER A 13 -24.92 -1.75 12.81
C SER A 13 -23.96 -2.04 13.97
N ASP A 14 -23.46 -3.28 14.09
CA ASP A 14 -22.56 -3.71 15.16
C ASP A 14 -21.06 -3.68 14.76
N PHE A 15 -20.76 -3.30 13.53
CA PHE A 15 -19.37 -3.28 12.99
C PHE A 15 -18.82 -1.85 12.91
N THR A 16 -17.74 -1.58 13.67
CA THR A 16 -17.02 -0.32 13.57
C THR A 16 -16.03 -0.37 12.43
N ALA A 17 -16.33 0.32 11.33
CA ALA A 17 -15.52 0.36 10.13
C ALA A 17 -14.35 1.34 10.23
N LEU A 18 -14.50 2.44 10.99
CA LEU A 18 -13.45 3.42 11.24
C LEU A 18 -13.43 3.81 12.72
N LYS A 19 -12.21 3.83 13.31
CA LYS A 19 -11.96 4.06 14.72
C LYS A 19 -11.06 5.29 14.89
N ASP A 20 -11.66 6.48 15.02
CA ASP A 20 -10.93 7.73 15.31
C ASP A 20 -9.78 8.03 14.34
N VAL A 21 -10.10 8.05 13.05
CA VAL A 21 -9.12 8.21 11.97
C VAL A 21 -8.69 9.67 11.86
N ASN A 22 -7.37 9.90 11.92
CA ASN A 22 -6.74 11.22 11.84
C ASN A 22 -5.58 11.22 10.84
N PHE A 23 -5.60 12.07 9.83
CA PHE A 23 -4.48 12.24 8.90
C PHE A 23 -4.62 13.49 8.03
N GLN A 24 -3.53 13.80 7.32
CA GLN A 24 -3.45 14.91 6.38
C GLN A 24 -2.80 14.46 5.08
N VAL A 25 -3.35 14.94 3.95
CA VAL A 25 -2.76 14.79 2.62
C VAL A 25 -2.23 16.15 2.16
N PRO A 26 -0.93 16.31 1.95
CA PRO A 26 -0.34 17.50 1.38
C PRO A 26 -0.86 17.78 -0.04
N THR A 27 -0.82 19.05 -0.43
CA THR A 27 -1.24 19.44 -1.79
C THR A 27 -0.27 18.88 -2.82
N GLY A 28 -0.80 18.25 -3.86
CA GLY A 28 -0.01 17.70 -4.96
C GLY A 28 0.58 16.32 -4.69
N GLU A 29 0.32 15.68 -3.55
CA GLU A 29 0.78 14.32 -3.26
C GLU A 29 -0.22 13.25 -3.72
N LEU A 30 0.33 12.10 -4.07
CA LEU A 30 -0.39 10.87 -4.37
C LEU A 30 -0.24 9.90 -3.19
N VAL A 31 -1.33 9.68 -2.45
CA VAL A 31 -1.35 8.86 -1.24
C VAL A 31 -2.07 7.53 -1.50
N ALA A 32 -1.43 6.41 -1.14
CA ALA A 32 -2.04 5.10 -1.15
C ALA A 32 -2.69 4.79 0.20
N LEU A 33 -3.97 4.43 0.20
CA LEU A 33 -4.64 3.75 1.32
C LEU A 33 -4.45 2.25 1.14
N PHE A 34 -3.59 1.65 1.94
CA PHE A 34 -3.19 0.25 1.83
C PHE A 34 -3.54 -0.52 3.11
N GLY A 35 -3.95 -1.78 2.98
CA GLY A 35 -4.33 -2.59 4.13
C GLY A 35 -5.15 -3.82 3.74
N PRO A 36 -5.42 -4.75 4.66
CA PRO A 36 -6.21 -5.95 4.38
C PRO A 36 -7.68 -5.62 4.04
N SER A 37 -8.37 -6.60 3.47
CA SER A 37 -9.81 -6.48 3.24
C SER A 37 -10.55 -6.25 4.56
N GLY A 38 -11.52 -5.33 4.55
CA GLY A 38 -12.28 -4.97 5.75
C GLY A 38 -11.60 -3.96 6.69
N SER A 39 -10.40 -3.46 6.38
CA SER A 39 -9.72 -2.45 7.22
C SER A 39 -10.31 -1.03 7.16
N GLY A 40 -11.39 -0.80 6.38
CA GLY A 40 -12.07 0.50 6.34
C GLY A 40 -11.66 1.44 5.20
N LYS A 41 -10.73 1.06 4.31
CA LYS A 41 -10.18 1.91 3.23
C LYS A 41 -11.24 2.52 2.32
N THR A 42 -12.08 1.69 1.72
CA THR A 42 -13.16 2.13 0.81
C THR A 42 -14.19 3.00 1.57
N THR A 43 -14.52 2.64 2.81
CA THR A 43 -15.40 3.47 3.66
C THR A 43 -14.80 4.86 3.88
N LEU A 44 -13.52 4.93 4.24
CA LEU A 44 -12.81 6.19 4.43
C LEU A 44 -12.78 7.01 3.12
N LEU A 45 -12.46 6.37 2.00
CA LEU A 45 -12.45 7.04 0.70
C LEU A 45 -13.83 7.57 0.31
N HIS A 46 -14.91 6.82 0.60
CA HIS A 46 -16.31 7.26 0.37
C HIS A 46 -16.69 8.44 1.27
N ILE A 47 -16.27 8.44 2.53
CA ILE A 47 -16.51 9.56 3.45
C ILE A 47 -15.76 10.81 2.97
N ILE A 48 -14.52 10.71 2.53
CA ILE A 48 -13.77 11.83 1.93
C ILE A 48 -14.49 12.36 0.69
N ALA A 49 -15.02 11.46 -0.15
CA ALA A 49 -15.78 11.84 -1.35
C ALA A 49 -17.13 12.49 -1.05
N GLY A 50 -17.71 12.28 0.15
CA GLY A 50 -19.08 12.66 0.50
C GLY A 50 -20.14 11.69 -0.04
N LEU A 51 -19.73 10.46 -0.39
CA LEU A 51 -20.61 9.36 -0.78
C LEU A 51 -21.18 8.61 0.43
N GLU A 52 -20.50 8.71 1.57
CA GLU A 52 -20.90 8.16 2.86
C GLU A 52 -20.75 9.26 3.93
N VAL A 53 -21.56 9.21 4.97
CA VAL A 53 -21.53 10.17 6.08
C VAL A 53 -20.80 9.54 7.27
N ALA A 54 -19.84 10.26 7.84
CA ALA A 54 -19.20 9.87 9.09
C ALA A 54 -20.17 10.01 10.27
N ASP A 55 -20.06 9.15 11.27
CA ASP A 55 -20.87 9.29 12.50
C ASP A 55 -20.29 10.37 13.42
N GLN A 56 -18.95 10.56 13.35
CA GLN A 56 -18.21 11.59 14.09
C GLN A 56 -17.01 12.05 13.27
N GLY A 57 -16.47 13.21 13.64
CA GLY A 57 -15.27 13.79 13.04
C GLY A 57 -15.56 14.79 11.95
N THR A 58 -14.49 15.37 11.41
CA THR A 58 -14.56 16.49 10.47
C THR A 58 -13.61 16.29 9.29
N ILE A 59 -14.03 16.71 8.09
CA ILE A 59 -13.21 16.67 6.88
C ILE A 59 -13.03 18.09 6.35
N PHE A 60 -11.77 18.45 6.11
CA PHE A 60 -11.42 19.73 5.50
C PHE A 60 -10.81 19.54 4.12
N PHE A 61 -11.19 20.42 3.18
CA PHE A 61 -10.49 20.59 1.92
C PHE A 61 -9.92 22.01 1.86
N HIS A 62 -8.60 22.11 1.68
CA HIS A 62 -7.88 23.39 1.64
C HIS A 62 -8.23 24.29 2.84
N GLY A 63 -8.31 23.69 4.05
CA GLY A 63 -8.65 24.38 5.29
C GLY A 63 -10.11 24.78 5.44
N LYS A 64 -11.00 24.40 4.52
CA LYS A 64 -12.45 24.67 4.59
C LYS A 64 -13.19 23.40 4.98
N ASP A 65 -14.03 23.51 6.00
CA ASP A 65 -14.90 22.41 6.41
C ASP A 65 -15.82 21.96 5.26
N ALA A 66 -15.79 20.67 5.00
CA ALA A 66 -16.56 20.01 3.96
C ALA A 66 -17.38 18.83 4.47
N THR A 67 -17.48 18.64 5.80
CA THR A 67 -18.11 17.48 6.44
C THR A 67 -19.53 17.27 5.92
N ASP A 68 -20.35 18.32 5.92
CA ASP A 68 -21.76 18.27 5.49
C ASP A 68 -21.96 18.66 4.02
N ARG A 69 -20.86 18.91 3.27
CA ARG A 69 -20.98 19.30 1.86
C ARG A 69 -21.33 18.10 0.98
N SER A 70 -22.20 18.34 0.01
CA SER A 70 -22.51 17.34 -1.00
C SER A 70 -21.28 17.00 -1.86
N VAL A 71 -21.27 15.82 -2.47
CA VAL A 71 -20.21 15.38 -3.43
C VAL A 71 -19.92 16.46 -4.47
N ARG A 72 -20.97 17.13 -4.96
CA ARG A 72 -20.85 18.19 -5.98
C ARG A 72 -20.07 19.40 -5.47
N ASP A 73 -20.25 19.77 -4.21
CA ASP A 73 -19.69 20.99 -3.61
C ASP A 73 -18.28 20.78 -3.07
N ARG A 74 -17.85 19.52 -2.87
CA ARG A 74 -16.50 19.16 -2.43
C ARG A 74 -15.44 19.35 -3.51
N GLN A 75 -15.84 19.52 -4.78
CA GLN A 75 -14.92 19.64 -5.94
C GLN A 75 -13.92 18.48 -6.09
N VAL A 76 -14.26 17.32 -5.56
CA VAL A 76 -13.52 16.09 -5.72
C VAL A 76 -14.01 15.31 -6.93
N ARG A 77 -13.20 14.43 -7.47
CA ARG A 77 -13.62 13.46 -8.48
C ARG A 77 -13.28 12.04 -8.03
N PHE A 78 -14.26 11.18 -8.17
CA PHE A 78 -14.19 9.79 -7.77
C PHE A 78 -14.16 8.89 -9.01
N VAL A 79 -13.21 7.95 -9.04
CA VAL A 79 -13.13 6.89 -10.04
C VAL A 79 -13.40 5.57 -9.33
N PHE A 80 -14.54 4.96 -9.66
CA PHE A 80 -14.96 3.69 -9.08
C PHE A 80 -14.19 2.50 -9.67
N GLN A 81 -14.05 1.44 -8.91
CA GLN A 81 -13.41 0.18 -9.28
C GLN A 81 -13.90 -0.40 -10.63
N HIS A 82 -15.18 -0.26 -10.95
CA HIS A 82 -15.78 -0.79 -12.18
C HIS A 82 -15.86 0.21 -13.33
N TYR A 83 -15.11 1.32 -13.27
CA TYR A 83 -14.91 2.33 -14.34
C TYR A 83 -16.16 3.01 -14.92
N THR A 84 -17.34 2.67 -14.51
CA THR A 84 -18.68 3.22 -14.82
C THR A 84 -18.79 4.16 -16.05
N LEU A 85 -18.21 3.76 -17.21
CA LEU A 85 -18.35 4.52 -18.45
C LEU A 85 -19.79 4.43 -18.98
N PHE A 86 -20.27 5.51 -19.57
CA PHE A 86 -21.58 5.54 -20.23
C PHE A 86 -21.52 4.68 -21.50
N ARG A 87 -22.16 3.52 -21.48
CA ARG A 87 -22.06 2.49 -22.54
C ARG A 87 -22.59 2.97 -23.89
N HIS A 88 -23.54 3.88 -23.91
CA HIS A 88 -24.19 4.47 -25.09
C HIS A 88 -23.45 5.68 -25.67
N MET A 89 -22.37 6.10 -25.06
CA MET A 89 -21.53 7.23 -25.47
C MET A 89 -20.19 6.73 -25.99
N THR A 90 -19.65 7.41 -27.00
CA THR A 90 -18.27 7.18 -27.46
C THR A 90 -17.26 7.54 -26.38
N VAL A 91 -15.99 7.19 -26.59
CA VAL A 91 -14.87 7.61 -25.73
C VAL A 91 -14.80 9.13 -25.63
N PHE A 92 -14.89 9.81 -26.77
CA PHE A 92 -14.91 11.27 -26.81
C PHE A 92 -16.04 11.85 -25.95
N GLU A 93 -17.27 11.34 -26.14
CA GLU A 93 -18.45 11.81 -25.41
C GLU A 93 -18.37 11.53 -23.92
N ASN A 94 -17.82 10.38 -23.50
CA ASN A 94 -17.58 10.08 -22.11
C ASN A 94 -16.67 11.12 -21.46
N VAL A 95 -15.55 11.48 -22.10
CA VAL A 95 -14.61 12.49 -21.57
C VAL A 95 -15.22 13.90 -21.61
N ALA A 96 -15.96 14.23 -22.68
CA ALA A 96 -16.62 15.53 -22.86
C ALA A 96 -17.77 15.75 -21.88
N PHE A 97 -18.40 14.68 -21.38
CA PHE A 97 -19.65 14.74 -20.63
C PHE A 97 -19.62 15.76 -19.48
N GLY A 98 -18.62 15.67 -18.61
CA GLY A 98 -18.48 16.56 -17.44
C GLY A 98 -18.35 18.04 -17.81
N LEU A 99 -17.81 18.36 -18.98
CA LEU A 99 -17.68 19.73 -19.50
C LEU A 99 -19.03 20.22 -20.07
N ARG A 100 -19.77 19.34 -20.77
CA ARG A 100 -21.04 19.69 -21.41
C ARG A 100 -22.20 19.91 -20.44
N VAL A 101 -22.21 19.19 -19.29
CA VAL A 101 -23.25 19.35 -18.26
C VAL A 101 -23.04 20.55 -17.33
N ARG A 102 -21.97 21.31 -17.50
CA ARG A 102 -21.77 22.57 -16.74
C ARG A 102 -22.90 23.58 -17.02
N PRO A 103 -23.24 24.42 -16.04
CA PRO A 103 -24.14 25.55 -16.27
C PRO A 103 -23.68 26.36 -17.49
N ARG A 104 -24.64 26.92 -18.24
CA ARG A 104 -24.37 27.60 -19.53
C ARG A 104 -23.28 28.67 -19.44
N MET A 105 -23.23 29.40 -18.35
CA MET A 105 -22.22 30.45 -18.10
C MET A 105 -20.81 29.94 -17.86
N LEU A 106 -20.65 28.68 -17.40
CA LEU A 106 -19.36 28.05 -17.07
C LEU A 106 -18.96 26.98 -18.08
N ARG A 107 -19.78 26.73 -19.10
CA ARG A 107 -19.54 25.72 -20.12
C ARG A 107 -18.58 26.28 -21.18
N PRO A 108 -17.45 25.59 -21.42
CA PRO A 108 -16.57 25.93 -22.54
C PRO A 108 -17.30 25.79 -23.88
N SER A 109 -16.82 26.49 -24.88
CA SER A 109 -17.31 26.32 -26.27
C SER A 109 -17.02 24.88 -26.76
N GLU A 110 -17.79 24.39 -27.74
CA GLU A 110 -17.55 23.06 -28.33
C GLU A 110 -16.14 22.93 -28.93
N ARG A 111 -15.55 24.01 -29.44
CA ARG A 111 -14.18 24.07 -29.94
C ARG A 111 -13.18 23.82 -28.79
N GLU A 112 -13.37 24.45 -27.64
CA GLU A 112 -12.53 24.26 -26.47
C GLU A 112 -12.71 22.88 -25.85
N ILE A 113 -13.97 22.37 -25.80
CA ILE A 113 -14.26 21.00 -25.35
C ILE A 113 -13.51 20.00 -26.21
N ARG A 114 -13.61 20.12 -27.55
CA ARG A 114 -12.91 19.24 -28.49
C ARG A 114 -11.40 19.27 -28.28
N ALA A 115 -10.81 20.46 -28.20
CA ALA A 115 -9.38 20.62 -27.98
C ALA A 115 -8.93 19.98 -26.66
N ARG A 116 -9.66 20.20 -25.56
CA ARG A 116 -9.35 19.65 -24.24
C ARG A 116 -9.51 18.12 -24.19
N VAL A 117 -10.58 17.58 -24.77
CA VAL A 117 -10.79 16.13 -24.82
C VAL A 117 -9.68 15.43 -25.60
N HIS A 118 -9.31 15.93 -26.79
CA HIS A 118 -8.22 15.34 -27.55
C HIS A 118 -6.86 15.47 -26.83
N ALA A 119 -6.60 16.58 -26.15
CA ALA A 119 -5.41 16.71 -25.32
C ALA A 119 -5.35 15.65 -24.21
N LEU A 120 -6.46 15.41 -23.51
CA LEU A 120 -6.55 14.37 -22.48
C LEU A 120 -6.45 12.96 -23.07
N LEU A 121 -7.10 12.70 -24.22
CA LEU A 121 -7.00 11.40 -24.89
C LEU A 121 -5.56 11.12 -25.36
N LYS A 122 -4.83 12.13 -25.81
CA LYS A 122 -3.39 12.02 -26.11
C LYS A 122 -2.57 11.76 -24.85
N LEU A 123 -2.85 12.46 -23.76
CA LEU A 123 -2.19 12.26 -22.46
C LEU A 123 -2.34 10.81 -21.96
N VAL A 124 -3.54 10.22 -22.10
CA VAL A 124 -3.80 8.82 -21.76
C VAL A 124 -3.41 7.83 -22.89
N GLN A 125 -2.84 8.31 -24.00
CA GLN A 125 -2.37 7.55 -25.15
C GLN A 125 -3.49 6.78 -25.89
N LEU A 126 -4.71 7.31 -25.91
CA LEU A 126 -5.89 6.68 -26.50
C LEU A 126 -6.67 7.59 -27.47
N ASP A 127 -6.03 8.63 -28.05
CA ASP A 127 -6.69 9.57 -28.96
C ASP A 127 -7.30 8.90 -30.22
N TRP A 128 -6.65 7.83 -30.68
CA TRP A 128 -7.12 7.03 -31.82
C TRP A 128 -8.41 6.22 -31.54
N LEU A 129 -8.86 6.16 -30.28
CA LEU A 129 -10.08 5.47 -29.86
C LEU A 129 -11.26 6.45 -29.64
N ALA A 130 -11.13 7.72 -29.98
CA ALA A 130 -12.13 8.76 -29.68
C ALA A 130 -13.57 8.39 -30.08
N ASP A 131 -13.74 7.76 -31.25
CA ASP A 131 -15.04 7.36 -31.79
C ASP A 131 -15.49 5.95 -31.41
N ARG A 132 -14.71 5.21 -30.61
CA ARG A 132 -15.07 3.87 -30.13
C ARG A 132 -16.01 3.94 -28.94
N TYR A 133 -16.77 2.87 -28.73
CA TYR A 133 -17.64 2.68 -27.57
C TYR A 133 -16.93 1.86 -26.47
N PRO A 134 -17.33 2.00 -25.20
CA PRO A 134 -16.73 1.26 -24.08
C PRO A 134 -16.70 -0.27 -24.25
N SER A 135 -17.67 -0.84 -24.96
CA SER A 135 -17.71 -2.29 -25.26
C SER A 135 -16.58 -2.76 -26.19
N GLN A 136 -15.94 -1.85 -26.90
CA GLN A 136 -14.85 -2.12 -27.83
C GLN A 136 -13.46 -1.93 -27.21
N LEU A 137 -13.39 -1.64 -25.90
CA LEU A 137 -12.16 -1.32 -25.17
C LEU A 137 -11.74 -2.48 -24.26
N SER A 138 -10.43 -2.64 -24.09
CA SER A 138 -9.87 -3.49 -23.02
C SER A 138 -10.14 -2.89 -21.64
N GLY A 139 -9.94 -3.70 -20.56
CA GLY A 139 -10.08 -3.23 -19.17
C GLY A 139 -9.21 -1.99 -18.89
N GLY A 140 -7.92 -2.07 -19.20
CA GLY A 140 -6.98 -0.96 -18.99
C GLY A 140 -7.31 0.27 -19.85
N GLN A 141 -7.83 0.10 -21.07
CA GLN A 141 -8.29 1.21 -21.88
C GLN A 141 -9.52 1.90 -21.26
N ARG A 142 -10.51 1.13 -20.79
CA ARG A 142 -11.68 1.68 -20.08
C ARG A 142 -11.26 2.47 -18.85
N GLN A 143 -10.29 1.99 -18.11
CA GLN A 143 -9.78 2.67 -16.92
C GLN A 143 -9.11 4.01 -17.26
N ARG A 144 -8.21 4.03 -18.24
CA ARG A 144 -7.56 5.28 -18.69
C ARG A 144 -8.60 6.30 -19.18
N ILE A 145 -9.67 5.85 -19.85
CA ILE A 145 -10.76 6.76 -20.26
C ILE A 145 -11.57 7.27 -19.07
N ALA A 146 -11.83 6.43 -18.05
CA ALA A 146 -12.52 6.88 -16.85
C ALA A 146 -11.70 7.95 -16.10
N LEU A 147 -10.38 7.78 -16.07
CA LEU A 147 -9.47 8.77 -15.49
C LEU A 147 -9.42 10.05 -16.33
N ALA A 148 -9.32 9.96 -17.66
CA ALA A 148 -9.41 11.12 -18.57
C ALA A 148 -10.73 11.90 -18.37
N ARG A 149 -11.86 11.19 -18.20
CA ARG A 149 -13.16 11.80 -17.87
C ARG A 149 -13.13 12.54 -16.53
N ALA A 150 -12.53 11.96 -15.51
CA ALA A 150 -12.40 12.60 -14.21
C ALA A 150 -11.52 13.87 -14.28
N LEU A 151 -10.43 13.82 -15.04
CA LEU A 151 -9.49 14.93 -15.23
C LEU A 151 -10.06 16.08 -16.11
N ALA A 152 -11.02 15.77 -17.01
CA ALA A 152 -11.57 16.75 -17.94
C ALA A 152 -12.13 17.98 -17.25
N VAL A 153 -12.69 17.82 -16.06
CA VAL A 153 -13.30 18.89 -15.28
C VAL A 153 -12.31 19.64 -14.37
N GLN A 154 -11.01 19.28 -14.44
CA GLN A 154 -9.93 19.89 -13.64
C GLN A 154 -10.23 19.82 -12.13
N PRO A 155 -10.26 18.61 -11.54
CA PRO A 155 -10.51 18.47 -10.12
C PRO A 155 -9.34 18.99 -9.30
N GLN A 156 -9.61 19.45 -8.08
CA GLN A 156 -8.58 19.76 -7.09
C GLN A 156 -8.07 18.50 -6.38
N VAL A 157 -8.95 17.51 -6.24
CA VAL A 157 -8.68 16.22 -5.58
C VAL A 157 -9.24 15.08 -6.44
N LEU A 158 -8.43 14.03 -6.60
CA LEU A 158 -8.78 12.81 -7.30
C LEU A 158 -8.78 11.63 -6.31
N LEU A 159 -9.88 10.92 -6.26
CA LEU A 159 -10.07 9.75 -5.41
C LEU A 159 -10.28 8.52 -6.29
N LEU A 160 -9.48 7.48 -6.09
CA LEU A 160 -9.45 6.29 -6.93
C LEU A 160 -9.69 5.05 -6.06
N ASP A 161 -10.76 4.31 -6.34
CA ASP A 161 -11.07 3.08 -5.63
C ASP A 161 -10.58 1.87 -6.44
N GLU A 162 -9.55 1.19 -5.94
CA GLU A 162 -8.86 0.05 -6.58
C GLU A 162 -8.58 0.26 -8.09
N PRO A 163 -7.81 1.31 -8.45
CA PRO A 163 -7.63 1.69 -9.85
C PRO A 163 -6.91 0.63 -10.69
N PHE A 164 -6.31 -0.39 -10.11
CA PHE A 164 -5.56 -1.43 -10.82
C PHE A 164 -6.23 -2.81 -10.75
N GLY A 165 -7.38 -2.91 -10.07
CA GLY A 165 -8.13 -4.16 -9.95
C GLY A 165 -8.61 -4.72 -11.30
N ALA A 166 -8.86 -6.03 -11.37
CA ALA A 166 -9.40 -6.75 -12.53
C ALA A 166 -8.60 -6.62 -13.85
N LEU A 167 -7.28 -6.37 -13.76
CA LEU A 167 -6.37 -6.30 -14.90
C LEU A 167 -5.34 -7.45 -14.86
N ASP A 168 -4.89 -7.90 -16.03
CA ASP A 168 -3.75 -8.80 -16.09
C ASP A 168 -2.44 -8.12 -15.63
N ALA A 169 -1.46 -8.92 -15.20
CA ALA A 169 -0.23 -8.44 -14.58
C ALA A 169 0.56 -7.45 -15.47
N LYS A 170 0.58 -7.68 -16.80
CA LYS A 170 1.30 -6.81 -17.74
C LYS A 170 0.62 -5.44 -17.85
N VAL A 171 -0.69 -5.43 -18.06
CA VAL A 171 -1.50 -4.19 -18.17
C VAL A 171 -1.46 -3.42 -16.86
N ARG A 172 -1.53 -4.12 -15.71
CA ARG A 172 -1.41 -3.51 -14.38
C ARG A 172 -0.08 -2.77 -14.21
N LYS A 173 1.05 -3.42 -14.55
CA LYS A 173 2.37 -2.80 -14.48
C LYS A 173 2.51 -1.56 -15.39
N GLU A 174 1.99 -1.64 -16.62
CA GLU A 174 1.99 -0.51 -17.55
C GLU A 174 1.15 0.66 -17.00
N LEU A 175 0.00 0.35 -16.38
CA LEU A 175 -0.91 1.35 -15.84
C LEU A 175 -0.34 2.04 -14.58
N ARG A 176 0.33 1.28 -13.68
CA ARG A 176 1.02 1.87 -12.52
C ARG A 176 2.04 2.91 -12.97
N ARG A 177 2.93 2.54 -13.88
CA ARG A 177 3.94 3.45 -14.43
C ARG A 177 3.33 4.65 -15.14
N TRP A 178 2.21 4.44 -15.81
CA TRP A 178 1.51 5.53 -16.49
C TRP A 178 0.85 6.47 -15.49
N LEU A 179 0.18 5.96 -14.45
CA LEU A 179 -0.44 6.79 -13.40
C LEU A 179 0.61 7.61 -12.65
N ARG A 180 1.77 7.02 -12.33
CA ARG A 180 2.87 7.74 -11.71
C ARG A 180 3.34 8.91 -12.58
N ARG A 181 3.60 8.69 -13.86
CA ARG A 181 3.99 9.76 -14.80
C ARG A 181 2.93 10.84 -14.93
N LEU A 182 1.66 10.45 -15.01
CA LEU A 182 0.55 11.39 -15.08
C LEU A 182 0.50 12.27 -13.83
N HIS A 183 0.73 11.69 -12.65
CA HIS A 183 0.80 12.42 -11.39
C HIS A 183 1.98 13.41 -11.41
N ASP A 184 3.16 12.98 -11.83
CA ASP A 184 4.37 13.82 -11.95
C ASP A 184 4.18 15.01 -12.90
N GLU A 185 3.35 14.87 -13.94
CA GLU A 185 3.04 15.93 -14.89
C GLU A 185 1.98 16.91 -14.36
N MET A 186 1.00 16.44 -13.62
CA MET A 186 -0.19 17.23 -13.26
C MET A 186 -0.20 17.72 -11.82
N HIS A 187 0.54 17.08 -10.91
CA HIS A 187 0.60 17.39 -9.47
C HIS A 187 -0.77 17.56 -8.81
N ILE A 188 -1.74 16.71 -9.19
CA ILE A 188 -3.08 16.72 -8.59
C ILE A 188 -3.04 15.92 -7.29
N THR A 189 -3.53 16.51 -6.19
CA THR A 189 -3.70 15.77 -4.94
C THR A 189 -4.58 14.55 -5.18
N SER A 190 -4.05 13.37 -4.91
CA SER A 190 -4.74 12.13 -5.22
C SER A 190 -4.67 11.14 -4.06
N VAL A 191 -5.76 10.40 -3.84
CA VAL A 191 -5.81 9.29 -2.89
C VAL A 191 -6.34 8.07 -3.63
N PHE A 192 -5.64 6.96 -3.53
CA PHE A 192 -6.11 5.69 -4.10
C PHE A 192 -6.11 4.56 -3.08
N VAL A 193 -7.10 3.68 -3.20
CA VAL A 193 -7.20 2.46 -2.39
C VAL A 193 -6.57 1.31 -3.15
N THR A 194 -5.80 0.49 -2.45
CA THR A 194 -5.30 -0.79 -2.97
C THR A 194 -5.14 -1.82 -1.85
N HIS A 195 -5.14 -3.08 -2.22
CA HIS A 195 -4.75 -4.21 -1.38
C HIS A 195 -3.44 -4.87 -1.85
N ASP A 196 -2.82 -4.32 -2.90
CA ASP A 196 -1.57 -4.81 -3.50
C ASP A 196 -0.40 -3.95 -3.04
N GLN A 197 0.60 -4.60 -2.43
CA GLN A 197 1.79 -3.95 -1.90
C GLN A 197 2.62 -3.25 -2.99
N GLU A 198 2.79 -3.91 -4.16
CA GLU A 198 3.58 -3.33 -5.24
C GLU A 198 2.94 -2.04 -5.77
N GLU A 199 1.58 -1.99 -5.80
CA GLU A 199 0.85 -0.79 -6.22
C GLU A 199 1.09 0.36 -5.25
N ALA A 200 0.99 0.11 -3.94
CA ALA A 200 1.21 1.12 -2.92
C ALA A 200 2.64 1.66 -2.95
N LEU A 201 3.64 0.76 -3.00
CA LEU A 201 5.05 1.14 -2.91
C LEU A 201 5.63 1.72 -4.21
N GLU A 202 5.13 1.28 -5.41
CA GLU A 202 5.66 1.75 -6.71
C GLU A 202 5.05 3.09 -7.14
N VAL A 203 3.80 3.39 -6.73
CA VAL A 203 3.03 4.50 -7.31
C VAL A 203 2.93 5.70 -6.38
N ALA A 204 2.81 5.49 -5.07
CA ALA A 204 2.52 6.56 -4.12
C ALA A 204 3.75 7.40 -3.71
N ASP A 205 3.51 8.67 -3.37
CA ASP A 205 4.48 9.50 -2.65
C ASP A 205 4.48 9.14 -1.16
N ARG A 206 3.30 8.79 -0.63
CA ARG A 206 3.12 8.32 0.76
C ARG A 206 2.15 7.16 0.81
N VAL A 207 2.44 6.23 1.71
CA VAL A 207 1.59 5.07 2.00
C VAL A 207 0.98 5.24 3.37
N MET A 208 -0.34 5.07 3.46
CA MET A 208 -1.10 5.02 4.70
C MET A 208 -1.56 3.58 4.90
N ILE A 209 -1.03 2.91 5.89
CA ILE A 209 -1.36 1.52 6.21
C ILE A 209 -2.50 1.52 7.22
N MET A 210 -3.59 0.87 6.85
CA MET A 210 -4.80 0.74 7.67
C MET A 210 -5.01 -0.70 8.13
N ASN A 211 -5.40 -0.84 9.39
CA ASN A 211 -5.79 -2.11 9.98
C ASN A 211 -6.96 -1.91 10.94
N GLU A 212 -7.93 -2.82 10.94
CA GLU A 212 -9.07 -2.84 11.88
C GLU A 212 -9.77 -1.48 12.09
N GLY A 213 -9.86 -0.67 11.03
CA GLY A 213 -10.52 0.64 11.06
C GLY A 213 -9.65 1.78 11.61
N GLY A 214 -8.39 1.53 11.92
CA GLY A 214 -7.40 2.52 12.35
C GLY A 214 -6.25 2.69 11.35
N ILE A 215 -5.41 3.69 11.59
CA ILE A 215 -4.16 3.90 10.86
C ILE A 215 -3.01 3.36 11.69
N GLU A 216 -2.26 2.41 11.15
CA GLU A 216 -1.07 1.82 11.77
C GLU A 216 0.19 2.68 11.55
N GLN A 217 0.37 3.14 10.31
CA GLN A 217 1.53 3.94 9.93
C GLN A 217 1.24 4.79 8.68
N ILE A 218 1.86 5.97 8.62
CA ILE A 218 1.92 6.82 7.43
C ILE A 218 3.38 7.20 7.20
N GLY A 219 3.87 7.02 5.98
CA GLY A 219 5.23 7.40 5.61
C GLY A 219 5.45 7.30 4.11
N THR A 220 6.66 7.62 3.66
CA THR A 220 7.08 7.30 2.28
C THR A 220 7.14 5.78 2.08
N PRO A 221 7.12 5.27 0.84
CA PRO A 221 7.33 3.84 0.57
C PRO A 221 8.57 3.25 1.26
N GLU A 222 9.68 3.99 1.26
CA GLU A 222 10.93 3.59 1.91
C GLU A 222 10.78 3.54 3.45
N GLU A 223 10.19 4.59 4.06
CA GLU A 223 9.97 4.65 5.50
C GLU A 223 9.11 3.50 6.03
N VAL A 224 7.97 3.21 5.36
CA VAL A 224 7.08 2.15 5.82
C VAL A 224 7.66 0.75 5.61
N TYR A 225 8.51 0.57 4.60
CA TYR A 225 9.15 -0.70 4.30
C TYR A 225 10.37 -0.99 5.17
N ASP A 226 11.28 0.00 5.32
CA ASP A 226 12.55 -0.14 6.06
C ASP A 226 12.39 0.12 7.58
N HIS A 227 11.40 0.94 7.96
CA HIS A 227 11.13 1.34 9.34
C HIS A 227 9.67 1.09 9.76
N PRO A 228 9.17 -0.15 9.67
CA PRO A 228 7.82 -0.48 10.10
C PRO A 228 7.60 -0.17 11.57
N ALA A 229 6.49 0.50 11.89
CA ALA A 229 6.19 0.97 13.24
C ALA A 229 5.67 -0.16 14.15
N THR A 230 4.99 -1.15 13.58
CA THR A 230 4.37 -2.25 14.33
C THR A 230 4.70 -3.61 13.72
N PRO A 231 4.62 -4.71 14.49
CA PRO A 231 4.70 -6.07 13.97
C PRO A 231 3.73 -6.33 12.82
N PHE A 232 2.52 -5.75 12.91
CA PHE A 232 1.52 -5.86 11.84
C PHE A 232 2.06 -5.28 10.52
N VAL A 233 2.58 -4.06 10.53
CA VAL A 233 3.13 -3.40 9.32
C VAL A 233 4.28 -4.22 8.76
N TYR A 234 5.14 -4.76 9.61
CA TYR A 234 6.28 -5.57 9.19
C TYR A 234 5.83 -6.82 8.43
N HIS A 235 4.86 -7.57 8.99
CA HIS A 235 4.28 -8.75 8.36
C HIS A 235 3.49 -8.43 7.09
N PHE A 236 2.70 -7.35 7.14
CA PHE A 236 1.81 -6.99 6.05
C PHE A 236 2.56 -6.56 4.78
N LEU A 237 3.79 -6.05 4.94
CA LEU A 237 4.68 -5.65 3.85
C LEU A 237 5.61 -6.78 3.36
N GLY A 238 5.22 -8.03 3.51
CA GLY A 238 5.90 -9.19 2.92
C GLY A 238 6.40 -10.22 3.92
N ASN A 239 7.04 -11.27 3.42
CA ASN A 239 7.53 -12.38 4.22
C ASN A 239 8.56 -11.92 5.25
N VAL A 240 8.53 -12.55 6.41
CA VAL A 240 9.40 -12.22 7.54
C VAL A 240 9.74 -13.49 8.34
N ASN A 241 10.99 -13.59 8.76
CA ASN A 241 11.43 -14.56 9.75
C ASN A 241 11.30 -13.97 11.15
N LEU A 242 10.85 -14.78 12.09
CA LEU A 242 10.71 -14.45 13.49
C LEU A 242 11.76 -15.17 14.30
N PHE A 243 12.56 -14.41 15.03
CA PHE A 243 13.57 -14.96 15.94
C PHE A 243 13.20 -14.59 17.35
N HIS A 244 12.83 -15.57 18.16
CA HIS A 244 12.47 -15.37 19.55
C HIS A 244 13.72 -15.15 20.41
N GLY A 245 13.66 -14.15 21.28
CA GLY A 245 14.75 -13.78 22.16
C GLY A 245 14.27 -13.04 23.41
N ARG A 246 15.19 -12.43 24.11
CA ARG A 246 14.91 -11.64 25.31
C ARG A 246 15.76 -10.38 25.31
N VAL A 247 15.23 -9.31 25.92
CA VAL A 247 15.95 -8.06 26.11
C VAL A 247 16.26 -7.87 27.57
N HIS A 248 17.52 -7.54 27.85
CA HIS A 248 18.01 -7.23 29.18
C HIS A 248 18.96 -6.03 29.11
N GLU A 249 18.67 -4.97 29.87
CA GLU A 249 19.50 -3.77 29.99
C GLU A 249 20.04 -3.21 28.68
N GLY A 250 19.15 -3.03 27.69
CA GLY A 250 19.51 -2.45 26.39
C GLY A 250 20.21 -3.41 25.43
N ARG A 251 20.20 -4.72 25.70
CA ARG A 251 20.71 -5.76 24.81
C ARG A 251 19.67 -6.83 24.55
N ALA A 252 19.47 -7.16 23.29
CA ALA A 252 18.63 -8.28 22.85
C ALA A 252 19.51 -9.51 22.59
N ARG A 253 19.11 -10.67 23.13
CA ARG A 253 19.76 -11.95 22.87
C ARG A 253 18.81 -12.89 22.15
N ILE A 254 19.24 -13.34 20.97
CA ILE A 254 18.53 -14.27 20.10
C ILE A 254 19.47 -15.44 19.79
N GLY A 255 19.29 -16.57 20.48
CA GLY A 255 20.29 -17.66 20.45
C GLY A 255 21.68 -17.16 20.82
N ASP A 256 22.66 -17.31 19.93
CA ASP A 256 24.04 -16.83 20.09
C ASP A 256 24.24 -15.38 19.61
N ILE A 257 23.21 -14.74 19.08
CA ILE A 257 23.29 -13.36 18.53
C ILE A 257 22.93 -12.37 19.63
N GLU A 258 23.85 -11.42 19.91
CA GLU A 258 23.56 -10.24 20.74
C GLU A 258 23.47 -8.99 19.87
N ILE A 259 22.44 -8.18 20.13
CA ILE A 259 22.13 -6.95 19.39
C ILE A 259 21.90 -5.83 20.38
N ASP A 260 22.47 -4.66 20.11
CA ASP A 260 22.19 -3.47 20.89
C ASP A 260 20.73 -3.01 20.69
N ALA A 261 20.03 -2.79 21.80
CA ALA A 261 18.63 -2.34 21.84
C ALA A 261 18.50 -1.17 22.86
N PRO A 262 19.16 -0.03 22.60
CA PRO A 262 19.27 1.07 23.57
C PRO A 262 17.91 1.67 23.93
N GLU A 263 16.91 1.56 23.06
CA GLU A 263 15.53 1.98 23.32
C GLU A 263 14.85 1.18 24.45
N HIS A 264 15.45 0.04 24.86
CA HIS A 264 14.96 -0.84 25.91
C HIS A 264 15.97 -0.97 27.08
N ALA A 265 16.69 0.12 27.40
CA ALA A 265 17.71 0.14 28.46
C ALA A 265 17.16 -0.25 29.85
N ASP A 266 15.89 0.02 30.11
CA ASP A 266 15.22 -0.31 31.38
C ASP A 266 14.62 -1.73 31.40
N ALA A 267 14.70 -2.47 30.29
CA ALA A 267 14.14 -3.81 30.19
C ALA A 267 14.91 -4.81 31.05
N ARG A 268 14.17 -5.60 31.85
CA ARG A 268 14.76 -6.65 32.69
C ARG A 268 14.22 -8.00 32.25
N ASP A 269 14.95 -8.64 31.34
CA ASP A 269 14.64 -9.98 30.84
C ASP A 269 13.23 -10.12 30.24
N ILE A 270 12.85 -9.15 29.38
CA ILE A 270 11.54 -9.09 28.72
C ILE A 270 11.58 -9.91 27.43
N PRO A 271 10.54 -10.75 27.14
CA PRO A 271 10.43 -11.44 25.86
C PRO A 271 10.41 -10.46 24.70
N ALA A 272 11.18 -10.76 23.66
CA ALA A 272 11.24 -9.98 22.45
C ALA A 272 11.30 -10.87 21.22
N VAL A 273 10.87 -10.33 20.08
CA VAL A 273 10.92 -11.00 18.79
C VAL A 273 11.68 -10.14 17.81
N GLY A 274 12.72 -10.70 17.23
CA GLY A 274 13.48 -10.11 16.13
C GLY A 274 12.82 -10.46 14.80
N TYR A 275 12.52 -9.45 14.01
CA TYR A 275 11.90 -9.55 12.68
C TYR A 275 12.97 -9.33 11.63
N VAL A 276 13.10 -10.25 10.68
CA VAL A 276 14.12 -10.21 9.63
C VAL A 276 13.51 -10.59 8.28
N ARG A 277 13.76 -9.78 7.27
CA ARG A 277 13.32 -10.12 5.90
C ARG A 277 14.17 -11.23 5.31
N PRO A 278 13.64 -12.12 4.44
CA PRO A 278 14.40 -13.21 3.83
C PRO A 278 15.67 -12.78 3.08
N HIS A 279 15.67 -11.58 2.47
CA HIS A 279 16.83 -11.05 1.75
C HIS A 279 17.85 -10.33 2.65
N ASP A 280 17.51 -10.07 3.92
CA ASP A 280 18.42 -9.51 4.93
C ASP A 280 19.14 -10.60 5.74
N ILE A 281 19.00 -11.86 5.36
CA ILE A 281 19.74 -12.97 5.97
C ILE A 281 20.95 -13.31 5.12
N GLU A 282 22.12 -13.26 5.73
CA GLU A 282 23.36 -13.74 5.14
C GLU A 282 23.54 -15.21 5.44
N VAL A 283 23.91 -16.00 4.40
CA VAL A 283 24.22 -17.42 4.53
C VAL A 283 25.70 -17.63 4.28
N THR A 284 26.35 -18.42 5.13
CA THR A 284 27.76 -18.82 5.02
C THR A 284 27.97 -20.30 5.36
N ARG A 285 29.07 -20.92 4.86
CA ARG A 285 29.44 -22.30 5.20
C ARG A 285 30.23 -22.44 6.48
N SER A 286 30.79 -21.36 6.95
CA SER A 286 31.67 -21.37 8.13
C SER A 286 31.27 -20.26 9.09
N ARG A 287 31.45 -20.50 10.36
CA ARG A 287 31.27 -19.52 11.44
C ARG A 287 32.45 -18.55 11.41
N ASN A 288 32.33 -17.45 10.66
CA ASN A 288 33.40 -16.46 10.48
C ASN A 288 33.59 -15.54 11.70
N GLY A 289 33.67 -16.12 12.92
CA GLY A 289 33.90 -15.35 14.15
C GLY A 289 32.75 -14.46 14.61
N THR A 290 31.69 -14.35 13.84
CA THR A 290 30.45 -13.62 14.18
C THR A 290 29.43 -14.57 14.80
N ALA A 291 28.61 -14.06 15.70
CA ALA A 291 27.47 -14.80 16.22
C ALA A 291 26.53 -15.16 15.06
N ALA A 292 26.30 -16.43 14.85
CA ALA A 292 25.50 -16.95 13.76
C ALA A 292 24.67 -18.14 14.25
N LEU A 293 23.46 -18.28 13.71
CA LEU A 293 22.59 -19.42 13.98
C LEU A 293 22.90 -20.55 12.99
N GLU A 294 22.97 -21.78 13.48
CA GLU A 294 23.17 -22.96 12.64
C GLU A 294 21.84 -23.45 12.07
N ALA A 295 21.81 -23.76 10.78
CA ALA A 295 20.63 -24.23 10.09
C ALA A 295 20.99 -25.27 9.01
N ILE A 296 20.01 -26.09 8.63
CA ILE A 296 20.13 -27.09 7.55
C ILE A 296 19.28 -26.62 6.37
N VAL A 297 19.84 -26.66 5.16
CA VAL A 297 19.10 -26.38 3.93
C VAL A 297 18.06 -27.46 3.70
N SER A 298 16.79 -27.13 3.83
CA SER A 298 15.67 -28.08 3.69
C SER A 298 15.15 -28.11 2.25
N TYR A 299 15.09 -26.94 1.60
CA TYR A 299 14.55 -26.83 0.25
C TYR A 299 15.18 -25.66 -0.52
N ILE A 300 15.37 -25.84 -1.84
CA ILE A 300 15.96 -24.83 -2.74
C ILE A 300 15.02 -24.60 -3.92
N HIS A 301 14.51 -23.39 -4.05
CA HIS A 301 13.54 -23.03 -5.08
C HIS A 301 14.02 -21.84 -5.93
N PRO A 302 14.61 -22.05 -7.12
CA PRO A 302 14.99 -20.96 -8.03
C PRO A 302 13.78 -20.36 -8.70
N ILE A 303 13.54 -19.04 -8.50
CA ILE A 303 12.46 -18.29 -9.13
C ILE A 303 13.02 -17.06 -9.86
N GLY A 304 13.26 -17.20 -11.15
CA GLY A 304 13.78 -16.10 -11.97
C GLY A 304 15.14 -15.59 -11.49
N PRO A 305 15.26 -14.31 -11.07
CA PRO A 305 16.53 -13.73 -10.61
C PRO A 305 16.88 -14.05 -9.16
N LEU A 306 15.93 -14.63 -8.41
CA LEU A 306 16.09 -14.99 -7.00
C LEU A 306 16.07 -16.50 -6.82
N VAL A 307 16.70 -16.94 -5.74
CA VAL A 307 16.63 -18.32 -5.24
C VAL A 307 16.12 -18.26 -3.81
N HIS A 308 14.97 -18.85 -3.58
CA HIS A 308 14.38 -18.98 -2.25
C HIS A 308 14.92 -20.27 -1.62
N LEU A 309 15.44 -20.14 -0.40
CA LEU A 309 15.88 -21.27 0.42
C LEU A 309 14.93 -21.37 1.61
N GLU A 310 14.55 -22.58 1.95
CA GLU A 310 13.96 -22.90 3.23
C GLU A 310 15.03 -23.61 4.07
N LEU A 311 15.29 -23.08 5.24
CA LEU A 311 16.25 -23.63 6.19
C LEU A 311 15.52 -24.06 7.45
N THR A 312 15.99 -25.13 8.09
CA THR A 312 15.52 -25.54 9.41
C THR A 312 16.59 -25.19 10.44
N GLY A 313 16.24 -24.37 11.42
CA GLY A 313 17.15 -24.02 12.52
C GLY A 313 17.53 -25.24 13.34
N CYS A 314 18.84 -25.46 13.60
CA CYS A 314 19.31 -26.66 14.30
C CYS A 314 18.87 -26.69 15.78
N ASP A 315 18.81 -25.52 16.42
CA ASP A 315 18.48 -25.41 17.86
C ASP A 315 16.97 -25.30 18.10
N SER A 316 16.25 -24.52 17.25
CA SER A 316 14.82 -24.23 17.45
C SER A 316 13.91 -25.15 16.64
N GLY A 317 14.38 -25.70 15.53
CA GLY A 317 13.58 -26.43 14.56
C GLY A 317 12.68 -25.52 13.71
N ASP A 318 12.79 -24.20 13.85
CA ASP A 318 11.97 -23.23 13.12
C ASP A 318 12.33 -23.19 11.64
N LEU A 319 11.31 -22.95 10.81
CA LEU A 319 11.49 -22.68 9.40
C LEU A 319 12.02 -21.26 9.20
N ILE A 320 13.09 -21.11 8.45
CA ILE A 320 13.73 -19.86 8.11
C ILE A 320 13.78 -19.70 6.61
N GLU A 321 13.12 -18.68 6.09
CA GLU A 321 13.13 -18.33 4.67
C GLU A 321 14.29 -17.41 4.34
N VAL A 322 15.04 -17.72 3.27
CA VAL A 322 16.13 -16.86 2.77
C VAL A 322 15.96 -16.61 1.28
N ALA A 323 16.20 -15.39 0.85
CA ALA A 323 16.19 -15.02 -0.56
C ALA A 323 17.60 -14.58 -1.00
N LEU A 324 18.22 -15.35 -1.88
CA LEU A 324 19.52 -15.03 -2.46
C LEU A 324 19.37 -14.58 -3.91
N SER A 325 20.28 -13.72 -4.38
CA SER A 325 20.42 -13.52 -5.82
C SER A 325 20.89 -14.79 -6.50
N LYS A 326 20.49 -15.01 -7.76
CA LYS A 326 20.91 -16.18 -8.53
C LYS A 326 22.42 -16.29 -8.64
N ASP A 327 23.12 -15.17 -8.77
CA ASP A 327 24.58 -15.12 -8.87
C ASP A 327 25.22 -15.60 -7.55
N ARG A 328 24.73 -15.10 -6.41
CA ARG A 328 25.22 -15.52 -5.09
C ARG A 328 24.98 -17.00 -4.84
N TYR A 329 23.83 -17.52 -5.22
CA TYR A 329 23.54 -18.95 -5.13
C TYR A 329 24.48 -19.79 -6.01
N GLN A 330 24.78 -19.34 -7.26
CA GLN A 330 25.72 -20.05 -8.15
C GLN A 330 27.16 -20.08 -7.61
N GLU A 331 27.61 -19.01 -6.93
CA GLU A 331 28.89 -18.98 -6.25
C GLU A 331 28.93 -19.98 -5.09
N MET A 332 27.87 -20.02 -4.32
CA MET A 332 27.79 -20.89 -3.12
C MET A 332 27.53 -22.34 -3.46
N LYS A 333 26.77 -22.67 -4.51
CA LYS A 333 26.41 -24.05 -4.91
C LYS A 333 25.88 -24.88 -3.72
N LEU A 334 24.96 -24.30 -2.95
CA LEU A 334 24.33 -24.96 -1.80
C LEU A 334 23.54 -26.19 -2.25
N GLN A 335 23.51 -27.22 -1.37
CA GLN A 335 22.75 -28.44 -1.57
C GLN A 335 21.75 -28.66 -0.44
N GLU A 336 20.64 -29.33 -0.74
CA GLU A 336 19.70 -29.78 0.29
C GLU A 336 20.38 -30.74 1.27
N GLY A 337 20.09 -30.60 2.55
CA GLY A 337 20.75 -31.32 3.65
C GLY A 337 22.08 -30.70 4.10
N GLU A 338 22.58 -29.68 3.42
CA GLU A 338 23.82 -28.99 3.80
C GLU A 338 23.64 -28.13 5.06
N ARG A 339 24.63 -28.19 5.98
CA ARG A 339 24.67 -27.28 7.14
C ARG A 339 25.25 -25.95 6.73
N VAL A 340 24.57 -24.88 7.17
CA VAL A 340 24.95 -23.51 6.92
C VAL A 340 24.82 -22.67 8.18
N PHE A 341 25.46 -21.51 8.18
CA PHE A 341 25.34 -20.51 9.24
C PHE A 341 24.62 -19.29 8.68
N ILE A 342 23.66 -18.76 9.43
CA ILE A 342 22.89 -17.59 9.06
C ILE A 342 23.14 -16.45 10.03
N THR A 343 23.23 -15.25 9.47
CA THR A 343 23.39 -14.01 10.24
C THR A 343 22.41 -12.96 9.70
N PRO A 344 21.52 -12.43 10.54
CA PRO A 344 20.68 -11.29 10.16
C PRO A 344 21.53 -10.04 9.93
N ARG A 345 21.38 -9.39 8.76
CA ARG A 345 22.03 -8.10 8.45
C ARG A 345 21.26 -6.91 8.99
N LYS A 346 19.92 -6.99 8.86
CA LYS A 346 18.98 -6.01 9.39
C LYS A 346 17.97 -6.76 10.24
N LEU A 347 17.87 -6.43 11.51
CA LEU A 347 16.91 -7.01 12.42
C LEU A 347 16.15 -5.89 13.12
N ARG A 348 14.82 -5.97 13.08
CA ARG A 348 13.94 -5.10 13.84
C ARG A 348 13.41 -5.83 15.06
N LEU A 349 13.62 -5.25 16.23
CA LEU A 349 13.20 -5.84 17.50
C LEU A 349 11.84 -5.27 17.91
N PHE A 350 10.94 -6.14 18.31
CA PHE A 350 9.70 -5.77 18.97
C PHE A 350 9.61 -6.50 20.30
N VAL A 351 9.43 -5.71 21.35
CA VAL A 351 9.28 -6.22 22.73
C VAL A 351 7.81 -6.54 22.95
N GLN A 352 7.51 -7.71 23.47
CA GLN A 352 6.17 -8.04 23.91
C GLN A 352 5.90 -7.30 25.22
N GLU A 353 5.20 -6.17 25.17
CA GLU A 353 4.61 -5.62 26.36
C GLU A 353 3.67 -6.68 26.98
N SER A 354 3.89 -6.99 28.27
CA SER A 354 3.04 -7.89 28.99
C SER A 354 1.58 -7.42 28.84
N GLN A 355 0.78 -8.16 28.06
CA GLN A 355 -0.66 -7.99 28.02
C GLN A 355 -1.21 -8.34 29.42
N SER A 356 -1.22 -7.37 30.33
CA SER A 356 -2.10 -7.37 31.46
C SER A 356 -3.49 -6.98 30.97
N ALA A 357 -4.38 -7.98 30.92
CA ALA A 357 -5.80 -7.90 30.72
C ALA A 357 -6.32 -7.64 29.29
N PHE A 358 -6.35 -8.71 28.45
CA PHE A 358 -7.57 -9.02 27.67
C PHE A 358 -7.62 -10.54 27.44
N GLY A 359 -8.77 -11.12 27.84
CA GLY A 359 -9.01 -12.53 28.01
C GLY A 359 -8.96 -13.36 26.73
N GLU A 360 -8.74 -14.62 27.00
CA GLU A 360 -8.91 -15.83 26.23
C GLU A 360 -9.91 -15.76 25.06
N GLY A 361 -9.48 -16.17 23.87
CA GLY A 361 -10.38 -16.42 22.76
C GLY A 361 -9.69 -16.66 21.42
N LEU A 362 -8.77 -17.63 21.34
CA LEU A 362 -8.40 -18.23 20.06
C LEU A 362 -9.32 -19.43 19.80
N PRO A 363 -10.08 -19.49 18.71
CA PRO A 363 -10.67 -20.74 18.26
C PRO A 363 -9.59 -21.60 17.61
N LYS A 364 -9.43 -22.82 18.16
CA LYS A 364 -8.73 -23.93 17.50
C LYS A 364 -9.59 -24.40 16.32
N SER A 365 -9.03 -24.43 15.15
CA SER A 365 -9.11 -25.42 14.06
C SER A 365 -8.85 -24.78 12.70
#